data_6b301021b0c45ca31e359cdacf7ee25a
#
_entry.id   6b301021b0c45ca31e359cdacf7ee25a
#
_cell.length_a   1.000
_cell.length_b   1.000
_cell.length_c   1.000
_cell.angle_alpha   90.00
_cell.angle_beta   90.00
_cell.angle_gamma   90.00
#
_symmetry.space_group_name_H-M   'P 1'
#
loop_
_entity.id
_entity.type
_entity.pdbx_description
1 polymer ?
#
loop_
_entity_poly.entity_id
_entity_poly.type
_entity_poly.pdbx_seq_one_letter_code
_entity_poly.pdbx_strand_id
1 'polypeptide(L)'
;MKILVTGATGKVGSRFVPRLLSKGYDVSILVRDASKVSEFAKLGAKIFTGDLYDPNSLLPALKGIDAVVHLAALFRTFTDDEGIVKTNREGTKGLAEAALAAGVKRFVFTSTSNVYGSGYRRPAREDEKVDANDPRAYSSSKIAAEQELLSLHRSEGFDVRILRLAFVYGDKDPHIAESIPLFKRLNRHSGSRIHMVHHLDVEQALLLLLNMQGLDGETFNVADDAPITLYELADSFGRAADTFDAEETPLKDPFEGIVDVSKLRKRTGFRPLVPSYYVARDLDML
;
A
#
# COMPACT_ATOMS: atom_id res chain seq x y z
N MET A 1 -15.41 -16.55 2.55
CA MET A 1 -14.95 -15.39 3.36
C MET A 1 -15.59 -14.14 2.80
N LYS A 2 -16.24 -13.37 3.64
CA LYS A 2 -16.84 -12.07 3.31
C LYS A 2 -15.83 -10.98 3.63
N ILE A 3 -15.46 -10.19 2.64
CA ILE A 3 -14.39 -9.20 2.75
C ILE A 3 -14.94 -7.81 2.53
N LEU A 4 -14.66 -6.88 3.45
CA LEU A 4 -14.87 -5.47 3.22
C LEU A 4 -13.57 -4.84 2.72
N VAL A 5 -13.62 -4.17 1.57
CA VAL A 5 -12.49 -3.42 1.01
C VAL A 5 -12.79 -1.92 1.09
N THR A 6 -11.90 -1.16 1.68
CA THR A 6 -11.92 0.31 1.61
C THR A 6 -10.87 0.80 0.62
N GLY A 7 -11.08 1.97 0.02
CA GLY A 7 -10.16 2.48 -1.00
C GLY A 7 -10.29 1.76 -2.36
N ALA A 8 -11.43 1.15 -2.64
CA ALA A 8 -11.71 0.42 -3.87
C ALA A 8 -11.49 1.26 -5.15
N THR A 9 -11.70 2.57 -5.09
CA THR A 9 -11.50 3.49 -6.22
C THR A 9 -10.07 3.99 -6.38
N GLY A 10 -9.18 3.65 -5.46
CA GLY A 10 -7.77 4.03 -5.52
C GLY A 10 -6.96 3.15 -6.48
N LYS A 11 -5.68 3.49 -6.68
CA LYS A 11 -4.77 2.78 -7.62
C LYS A 11 -4.70 1.28 -7.35
N VAL A 12 -4.53 0.87 -6.10
CA VAL A 12 -4.51 -0.55 -5.72
C VAL A 12 -5.90 -1.16 -5.74
N GLY A 13 -6.87 -0.51 -5.11
CA GLY A 13 -8.22 -1.07 -4.92
C GLY A 13 -8.96 -1.30 -6.23
N SER A 14 -8.80 -0.41 -7.22
CA SER A 14 -9.45 -0.53 -8.53
C SER A 14 -9.00 -1.77 -9.33
N ARG A 15 -7.84 -2.32 -9.01
CA ARG A 15 -7.29 -3.54 -9.60
C ARG A 15 -7.52 -4.77 -8.72
N PHE A 16 -7.46 -4.59 -7.41
CA PHE A 16 -7.62 -5.67 -6.44
C PHE A 16 -9.07 -6.17 -6.34
N VAL A 17 -10.06 -5.26 -6.28
CA VAL A 17 -11.48 -5.64 -6.10
C VAL A 17 -12.01 -6.53 -7.24
N PRO A 18 -11.81 -6.21 -8.53
CA PRO A 18 -12.25 -7.08 -9.63
C PRO A 18 -11.61 -8.48 -9.56
N ARG A 19 -10.35 -8.57 -9.14
CA ARG A 19 -9.62 -9.84 -9.01
C ARG A 19 -10.15 -10.69 -7.85
N LEU A 20 -10.51 -10.06 -6.71
CA LEU A 20 -11.18 -10.77 -5.63
C LEU A 20 -12.52 -11.36 -6.08
N LEU A 21 -13.32 -10.55 -6.79
CA LEU A 21 -14.61 -10.98 -7.32
C LEU A 21 -14.47 -12.14 -8.32
N SER A 22 -13.50 -12.05 -9.24
CA SER A 22 -13.23 -13.13 -10.21
C SER A 22 -12.78 -14.44 -9.56
N LYS A 23 -12.21 -14.38 -8.36
CA LYS A 23 -11.82 -15.56 -7.55
C LYS A 23 -12.95 -16.07 -6.66
N GLY A 24 -14.17 -15.51 -6.76
CA GLY A 24 -15.34 -15.97 -6.03
C GLY A 24 -15.43 -15.51 -4.57
N TYR A 25 -14.69 -14.49 -4.16
CA TYR A 25 -14.87 -13.91 -2.82
C TYR A 25 -16.18 -13.10 -2.75
N ASP A 26 -16.85 -13.11 -1.60
CA ASP A 26 -17.99 -12.23 -1.30
C ASP A 26 -17.42 -10.87 -0.87
N VAL A 27 -17.43 -9.91 -1.80
CA VAL A 27 -16.76 -8.61 -1.62
C VAL A 27 -17.80 -7.51 -1.37
N SER A 28 -17.61 -6.79 -0.28
CA SER A 28 -18.24 -5.51 0.02
C SER A 28 -17.22 -4.39 -0.15
N ILE A 29 -17.62 -3.24 -0.65
CA ILE A 29 -16.76 -2.06 -0.72
C ILE A 29 -17.40 -0.91 0.04
N LEU A 30 -16.58 -0.16 0.78
CA LEU A 30 -16.97 1.09 1.44
C LEU A 30 -16.43 2.26 0.62
N VAL A 31 -17.33 3.14 0.19
CA VAL A 31 -17.01 4.32 -0.63
C VAL A 31 -17.74 5.55 -0.11
N ARG A 32 -17.20 6.73 -0.38
CA ARG A 32 -17.88 8.00 -0.05
C ARG A 32 -18.95 8.37 -1.09
N ASP A 33 -18.76 7.93 -2.33
CA ASP A 33 -19.63 8.25 -3.46
C ASP A 33 -19.89 6.99 -4.30
N ALA A 34 -21.11 6.48 -4.19
CA ALA A 34 -21.53 5.27 -4.89
C ALA A 34 -21.65 5.46 -6.42
N SER A 35 -21.77 6.69 -6.91
CA SER A 35 -21.87 6.97 -8.35
C SER A 35 -20.61 6.57 -9.13
N LYS A 36 -19.45 6.52 -8.44
CA LYS A 36 -18.14 6.20 -9.03
C LYS A 36 -17.80 4.72 -9.11
N VAL A 37 -18.69 3.84 -8.67
CA VAL A 37 -18.38 2.41 -8.46
C VAL A 37 -19.37 1.45 -9.13
N SER A 38 -20.14 1.94 -10.10
CA SER A 38 -21.14 1.14 -10.83
C SER A 38 -20.53 -0.12 -11.48
N GLU A 39 -19.28 -0.06 -11.93
CA GLU A 39 -18.59 -1.21 -12.52
C GLU A 39 -18.35 -2.32 -11.50
N PHE A 40 -18.01 -1.98 -10.25
CA PHE A 40 -17.84 -2.99 -9.20
C PHE A 40 -19.17 -3.65 -8.83
N ALA A 41 -20.28 -2.89 -8.85
CA ALA A 41 -21.62 -3.45 -8.63
C ALA A 41 -22.00 -4.44 -9.73
N LYS A 42 -21.70 -4.13 -11.01
CA LYS A 42 -21.91 -5.07 -12.14
C LYS A 42 -21.09 -6.35 -12.00
N LEU A 43 -19.90 -6.28 -11.40
CA LEU A 43 -19.06 -7.43 -11.10
C LEU A 43 -19.51 -8.22 -9.86
N GLY A 44 -20.54 -7.76 -9.14
CA GLY A 44 -21.11 -8.44 -7.99
C GLY A 44 -20.65 -7.93 -6.61
N ALA A 45 -19.92 -6.81 -6.53
CA ALA A 45 -19.59 -6.20 -5.25
C ALA A 45 -20.83 -5.59 -4.58
N LYS A 46 -20.93 -5.76 -3.26
CA LYS A 46 -21.92 -5.03 -2.45
C LYS A 46 -21.36 -3.64 -2.12
N ILE A 47 -22.15 -2.61 -2.42
CA ILE A 47 -21.72 -1.22 -2.25
C ILE A 47 -22.33 -0.66 -0.97
N PHE A 48 -21.46 -0.12 -0.11
CA PHE A 48 -21.84 0.64 1.08
C PHE A 48 -21.29 2.06 0.98
N THR A 49 -22.15 3.04 1.28
CA THR A 49 -21.74 4.43 1.37
C THR A 49 -21.46 4.77 2.83
N GLY A 50 -20.29 5.36 3.09
CA GLY A 50 -19.89 5.78 4.42
C GLY A 50 -18.58 6.55 4.40
N ASP A 51 -18.28 7.17 5.54
CA ASP A 51 -17.06 7.94 5.76
C ASP A 51 -16.28 7.36 6.93
N LEU A 52 -14.96 7.26 6.80
CA LEU A 52 -14.08 6.79 7.87
C LEU A 52 -14.14 7.65 9.14
N TYR A 53 -14.64 8.88 9.01
CA TYR A 53 -14.83 9.82 10.15
C TYR A 53 -16.17 9.67 10.85
N ASP A 54 -17.09 8.89 10.31
CA ASP A 54 -18.41 8.64 10.91
C ASP A 54 -18.56 7.14 11.25
N PRO A 55 -18.25 6.74 12.50
CA PRO A 55 -18.36 5.36 12.94
C PRO A 55 -19.75 4.75 12.69
N ASN A 56 -20.83 5.54 12.74
CA ASN A 56 -22.17 5.04 12.50
C ASN A 56 -22.38 4.64 11.03
N SER A 57 -21.73 5.34 10.09
CA SER A 57 -21.79 5.01 8.68
C SER A 57 -21.03 3.73 8.33
N LEU A 58 -20.10 3.28 9.19
CA LEU A 58 -19.31 2.06 8.98
C LEU A 58 -20.08 0.79 9.36
N LEU A 59 -20.99 0.87 10.36
CA LEU A 59 -21.65 -0.30 10.94
C LEU A 59 -22.41 -1.16 9.91
N PRO A 60 -23.18 -0.60 8.95
CA PRO A 60 -23.85 -1.39 7.95
C PRO A 60 -22.90 -2.20 7.06
N ALA A 61 -21.73 -1.61 6.73
CA ALA A 61 -20.71 -2.24 5.88
C ALA A 61 -19.95 -3.36 6.61
N LEU A 62 -19.84 -3.30 7.93
CA LEU A 62 -19.09 -4.26 8.76
C LEU A 62 -19.93 -5.47 9.20
N LYS A 63 -21.27 -5.40 9.05
CA LYS A 63 -22.17 -6.46 9.53
C LYS A 63 -21.92 -7.78 8.81
N GLY A 64 -21.48 -8.78 9.59
CA GLY A 64 -21.22 -10.15 9.10
C GLY A 64 -20.02 -10.27 8.18
N ILE A 65 -19.07 -9.32 8.24
CA ILE A 65 -17.78 -9.35 7.55
C ILE A 65 -16.80 -10.23 8.31
N ASP A 66 -16.07 -11.08 7.58
CA ASP A 66 -15.02 -11.93 8.16
C ASP A 66 -13.68 -11.19 8.24
N ALA A 67 -13.35 -10.38 7.22
CA ALA A 67 -12.09 -9.67 7.14
C ALA A 67 -12.24 -8.28 6.48
N VAL A 68 -11.44 -7.32 6.94
CA VAL A 68 -11.28 -6.01 6.30
C VAL A 68 -9.95 -5.94 5.58
N VAL A 69 -9.93 -5.42 4.34
CA VAL A 69 -8.72 -5.00 3.62
C VAL A 69 -8.77 -3.48 3.48
N HIS A 70 -7.94 -2.81 4.25
CA HIS A 70 -7.91 -1.35 4.30
C HIS A 70 -6.85 -0.78 3.37
N LEU A 71 -7.29 -0.37 2.17
CA LEU A 71 -6.46 0.26 1.13
C LEU A 71 -6.65 1.77 1.05
N ALA A 72 -7.67 2.31 1.73
CA ALA A 72 -7.94 3.73 1.70
C ALA A 72 -6.78 4.52 2.33
N ALA A 73 -6.32 5.53 1.61
CA ALA A 73 -5.33 6.47 2.09
C ALA A 73 -5.44 7.77 1.30
N LEU A 74 -5.12 8.88 1.93
CA LEU A 74 -4.85 10.14 1.25
C LEU A 74 -3.35 10.23 0.99
N PHE A 75 -2.97 10.38 -0.29
CA PHE A 75 -1.61 10.33 -0.76
C PHE A 75 -1.34 11.42 -1.78
N ARG A 76 -0.15 12.05 -1.72
CA ARG A 76 0.28 13.11 -2.65
C ARG A 76 -0.58 14.39 -2.68
N THR A 77 -1.15 14.77 -1.55
CA THR A 77 -1.61 16.14 -1.39
C THR A 77 -0.45 16.95 -0.81
N PHE A 78 0.11 17.86 -1.60
CA PHE A 78 1.24 18.69 -1.14
C PHE A 78 0.77 19.93 -0.34
N THR A 79 -0.51 20.02 -0.06
CA THR A 79 -1.15 21.23 0.52
C THR A 79 -2.15 20.90 1.63
N ASP A 80 -2.31 19.63 2.02
CA ASP A 80 -3.30 19.18 3.00
C ASP A 80 -2.72 18.11 3.94
N ASP A 81 -1.72 18.50 4.74
CA ASP A 81 -1.10 17.61 5.71
C ASP A 81 -2.08 17.20 6.82
N GLU A 82 -2.99 18.09 7.22
CA GLU A 82 -4.02 17.80 8.23
C GLU A 82 -5.00 16.73 7.72
N GLY A 83 -5.48 16.87 6.50
CA GLY A 83 -6.34 15.88 5.85
C GLY A 83 -5.65 14.52 5.69
N ILE A 84 -4.34 14.52 5.40
CA ILE A 84 -3.54 13.29 5.34
C ILE A 84 -3.52 12.59 6.71
N VAL A 85 -3.17 13.32 7.77
CA VAL A 85 -3.09 12.75 9.13
C VAL A 85 -4.46 12.24 9.56
N LYS A 86 -5.49 13.04 9.39
CA LYS A 86 -6.87 12.70 9.74
C LYS A 86 -7.33 11.43 9.00
N THR A 87 -7.15 11.36 7.68
CA THR A 87 -7.58 10.20 6.89
C THR A 87 -6.79 8.94 7.24
N ASN A 88 -5.47 9.05 7.22
CA ASN A 88 -4.61 7.87 7.28
C ASN A 88 -4.44 7.34 8.71
N ARG A 89 -4.51 8.18 9.74
CA ARG A 89 -4.38 7.78 11.13
C ARG A 89 -5.74 7.60 11.79
N GLU A 90 -6.51 8.69 11.92
CA GLU A 90 -7.77 8.68 12.69
C GLU A 90 -8.83 7.80 11.99
N GLY A 91 -8.96 7.94 10.67
CA GLY A 91 -9.87 7.12 9.88
C GLY A 91 -9.52 5.63 9.92
N THR A 92 -8.21 5.27 9.90
CA THR A 92 -7.77 3.89 10.04
C THR A 92 -8.09 3.34 11.43
N LYS A 93 -7.80 4.10 12.50
CA LYS A 93 -8.10 3.73 13.88
C LYS A 93 -9.60 3.50 14.06
N GLY A 94 -10.43 4.49 13.68
CA GLY A 94 -11.89 4.39 13.81
C GLY A 94 -12.48 3.19 13.06
N LEU A 95 -12.00 2.90 11.86
CA LEU A 95 -12.41 1.71 11.11
C LEU A 95 -12.01 0.41 11.82
N ALA A 96 -10.79 0.33 12.37
CA ALA A 96 -10.32 -0.86 13.06
C ALA A 96 -11.08 -1.13 14.37
N GLU A 97 -11.35 -0.08 15.15
CA GLU A 97 -12.17 -0.17 16.37
C GLU A 97 -13.61 -0.59 16.05
N ALA A 98 -14.22 -0.01 15.01
CA ALA A 98 -15.56 -0.40 14.55
C ALA A 98 -15.58 -1.84 14.03
N ALA A 99 -14.56 -2.28 13.32
CA ALA A 99 -14.43 -3.64 12.82
C ALA A 99 -14.32 -4.65 13.97
N LEU A 100 -13.48 -4.36 14.97
CA LEU A 100 -13.35 -5.17 16.18
C LEU A 100 -14.68 -5.28 16.93
N ALA A 101 -15.35 -4.15 17.16
CA ALA A 101 -16.65 -4.12 17.83
C ALA A 101 -17.76 -4.87 17.05
N ALA A 102 -17.67 -4.90 15.71
CA ALA A 102 -18.59 -5.66 14.85
C ALA A 102 -18.26 -7.17 14.77
N GLY A 103 -17.20 -7.64 15.45
CA GLY A 103 -16.78 -9.04 15.47
C GLY A 103 -16.03 -9.49 14.21
N VAL A 104 -15.48 -8.55 13.44
CA VAL A 104 -14.55 -8.86 12.32
C VAL A 104 -13.33 -9.57 12.88
N LYS A 105 -12.93 -10.66 12.23
CA LYS A 105 -11.85 -11.51 12.74
C LYS A 105 -10.46 -11.05 12.31
N ARG A 106 -10.34 -10.40 11.15
CA ARG A 106 -9.05 -10.02 10.55
C ARG A 106 -9.07 -8.64 9.93
N PHE A 107 -8.00 -7.90 10.15
CA PHE A 107 -7.79 -6.57 9.59
C PHE A 107 -6.44 -6.52 8.86
N VAL A 108 -6.46 -6.45 7.53
CA VAL A 108 -5.26 -6.32 6.69
C VAL A 108 -5.12 -4.85 6.29
N PHE A 109 -4.03 -4.24 6.70
CA PHE A 109 -3.74 -2.82 6.45
C PHE A 109 -2.58 -2.67 5.46
N THR A 110 -2.77 -1.84 4.43
CA THR A 110 -1.68 -1.44 3.55
C THR A 110 -0.98 -0.18 4.07
N SER A 111 0.27 -0.35 4.42
CA SER A 111 1.20 0.71 4.75
C SER A 111 2.15 0.97 3.58
N THR A 112 3.29 1.55 3.81
CA THR A 112 4.25 1.98 2.79
C THR A 112 5.69 1.74 3.22
N SER A 113 6.59 1.44 2.28
CA SER A 113 8.03 1.43 2.53
C SER A 113 8.61 2.82 2.87
N ASN A 114 7.87 3.89 2.58
CA ASN A 114 8.31 5.26 2.92
C ASN A 114 8.45 5.51 4.43
N VAL A 115 7.91 4.63 5.28
CA VAL A 115 8.08 4.70 6.75
C VAL A 115 9.52 4.55 7.20
N TYR A 116 10.38 3.96 6.38
CA TYR A 116 11.79 3.73 6.75
C TYR A 116 12.68 4.96 6.61
N GLY A 117 12.33 5.91 5.72
CA GLY A 117 13.24 7.02 5.44
C GLY A 117 14.55 6.55 4.78
N SER A 118 15.68 7.02 5.29
CA SER A 118 17.01 6.73 4.74
C SER A 118 18.03 6.45 5.86
N GLY A 119 19.26 6.05 5.48
CA GLY A 119 20.40 5.96 6.40
C GLY A 119 20.74 4.57 6.91
N TYR A 120 19.99 3.54 6.55
CA TYR A 120 20.29 2.16 6.99
C TYR A 120 21.51 1.54 6.30
N ARG A 121 21.90 2.03 5.13
CA ARG A 121 23.01 1.50 4.30
C ARG A 121 22.89 0.01 3.97
N ARG A 122 21.68 -0.50 3.97
CA ARG A 122 21.26 -1.84 3.59
C ARG A 122 19.75 -1.82 3.32
N PRO A 123 19.17 -2.85 2.68
CA PRO A 123 17.72 -2.97 2.57
C PRO A 123 17.04 -2.92 3.94
N ALA A 124 16.01 -2.09 4.08
CA ALA A 124 15.30 -1.88 5.35
C ALA A 124 14.43 -3.09 5.69
N ARG A 125 14.40 -3.48 6.97
CA ARG A 125 13.67 -4.64 7.48
C ARG A 125 12.49 -4.20 8.35
N GLU A 126 11.55 -5.11 8.56
CA GLU A 126 10.32 -4.82 9.31
C GLU A 126 10.56 -4.50 10.79
N ASP A 127 11.66 -4.98 11.36
CA ASP A 127 12.10 -4.73 12.74
C ASP A 127 12.89 -3.42 12.94
N GLU A 128 13.08 -2.64 11.86
CA GLU A 128 13.72 -1.32 11.98
C GLU A 128 12.86 -0.36 12.79
N LYS A 129 13.56 0.46 13.59
CA LYS A 129 12.90 1.57 14.27
C LYS A 129 12.50 2.65 13.27
N VAL A 130 11.19 2.84 13.10
CA VAL A 130 10.63 3.92 12.27
C VAL A 130 10.41 5.17 13.10
N ASP A 131 10.63 6.35 12.49
CA ASP A 131 10.49 7.63 13.18
C ASP A 131 9.05 8.16 13.05
N ALA A 132 8.31 8.11 14.15
CA ALA A 132 6.95 8.64 14.20
C ALA A 132 6.87 10.18 14.01
N ASN A 133 8.00 10.88 14.18
CA ASN A 133 8.12 12.33 13.96
C ASN A 133 8.65 12.66 12.55
N ASP A 134 8.60 11.73 11.61
CA ASP A 134 8.97 11.99 10.21
C ASP A 134 8.25 13.25 9.72
N PRO A 135 8.96 14.25 9.16
CA PRO A 135 8.35 15.51 8.74
C PRO A 135 7.38 15.35 7.55
N ARG A 136 7.42 14.19 6.88
CA ARG A 136 6.50 13.88 5.79
C ARG A 136 5.17 13.38 6.36
N ALA A 137 4.11 14.18 6.26
CA ALA A 137 2.79 13.88 6.81
C ALA A 137 2.26 12.49 6.40
N TYR A 138 2.52 12.07 5.16
CA TYR A 138 2.13 10.73 4.70
C TYR A 138 2.85 9.62 5.48
N SER A 139 4.17 9.68 5.60
CA SER A 139 4.96 8.67 6.32
C SER A 139 4.59 8.62 7.79
N SER A 140 4.58 9.77 8.47
CA SER A 140 4.23 9.86 9.90
C SER A 140 2.81 9.38 10.18
N SER A 141 1.83 9.71 9.31
CA SER A 141 0.45 9.23 9.47
C SER A 141 0.33 7.71 9.33
N LYS A 142 1.09 7.09 8.40
CA LYS A 142 1.12 5.64 8.24
C LYS A 142 1.80 4.95 9.43
N ILE A 143 2.91 5.49 9.93
CA ILE A 143 3.57 4.98 11.14
C ILE A 143 2.62 5.02 12.33
N ALA A 144 1.94 6.15 12.54
CA ALA A 144 0.97 6.30 13.63
C ALA A 144 -0.18 5.29 13.51
N ALA A 145 -0.72 5.07 12.30
CA ALA A 145 -1.75 4.07 12.05
C ALA A 145 -1.26 2.65 12.35
N GLU A 146 -0.04 2.27 11.94
CA GLU A 146 0.56 0.97 12.30
C GLU A 146 0.64 0.78 13.81
N GLN A 147 1.09 1.81 14.54
CA GLN A 147 1.22 1.77 16.00
C GLN A 147 -0.14 1.59 16.69
N GLU A 148 -1.18 2.31 16.26
CA GLU A 148 -2.55 2.18 16.78
C GLU A 148 -3.11 0.76 16.52
N LEU A 149 -2.93 0.23 15.30
CA LEU A 149 -3.36 -1.11 14.94
C LEU A 149 -2.64 -2.22 15.74
N LEU A 150 -1.32 -2.11 15.88
CA LEU A 150 -0.54 -3.05 16.68
C LEU A 150 -0.85 -2.92 18.18
N SER A 151 -1.28 -1.74 18.64
CA SER A 151 -1.79 -1.57 20.00
C SER A 151 -3.10 -2.33 20.21
N LEU A 152 -4.06 -2.24 19.27
CA LEU A 152 -5.30 -3.03 19.30
C LEU A 152 -5.02 -4.54 19.28
N HIS A 153 -4.04 -4.97 18.48
CA HIS A 153 -3.61 -6.37 18.51
C HIS A 153 -3.13 -6.80 19.90
N ARG A 154 -2.27 -6.00 20.54
CA ARG A 154 -1.71 -6.33 21.87
C ARG A 154 -2.73 -6.30 23.00
N SER A 155 -3.69 -5.34 22.97
CA SER A 155 -4.68 -5.18 24.03
C SER A 155 -5.88 -6.09 23.90
N GLU A 156 -6.34 -6.33 22.68
CA GLU A 156 -7.61 -7.02 22.38
C GLU A 156 -7.43 -8.36 21.64
N GLY A 157 -6.20 -8.71 21.24
CA GLY A 157 -5.96 -9.92 20.44
C GLY A 157 -6.49 -9.83 19.00
N PHE A 158 -6.78 -8.62 18.51
CA PHE A 158 -7.31 -8.44 17.17
C PHE A 158 -6.30 -8.89 16.11
N ASP A 159 -6.67 -9.76 15.16
CA ASP A 159 -5.80 -10.23 14.08
C ASP A 159 -5.54 -9.10 13.08
N VAL A 160 -4.56 -8.27 13.41
CA VAL A 160 -4.07 -7.18 12.55
C VAL A 160 -2.86 -7.66 11.77
N ARG A 161 -2.82 -7.37 10.48
CA ARG A 161 -1.71 -7.68 9.57
C ARG A 161 -1.37 -6.46 8.74
N ILE A 162 -0.09 -6.11 8.68
CA ILE A 162 0.38 -4.90 8.01
C ILE A 162 1.24 -5.29 6.81
N LEU A 163 0.93 -4.70 5.64
CA LEU A 163 1.70 -4.87 4.42
C LEU A 163 2.28 -3.52 4.00
N ARG A 164 3.59 -3.33 4.14
CA ARG A 164 4.32 -2.14 3.68
C ARG A 164 4.64 -2.28 2.21
N LEU A 165 3.90 -1.56 1.39
CA LEU A 165 4.05 -1.58 -0.07
C LEU A 165 5.29 -0.77 -0.49
N ALA A 166 6.12 -1.34 -1.35
CA ALA A 166 7.07 -0.60 -2.16
C ALA A 166 6.32 0.25 -3.22
N PHE A 167 7.02 0.83 -4.18
CA PHE A 167 6.38 1.63 -5.23
C PHE A 167 5.51 0.74 -6.13
N VAL A 168 4.18 0.90 -6.05
CA VAL A 168 3.24 0.05 -6.81
C VAL A 168 3.14 0.52 -8.25
N TYR A 169 3.13 -0.44 -9.21
CA TYR A 169 3.08 -0.17 -10.64
C TYR A 169 2.38 -1.29 -11.45
N GLY A 170 2.23 -1.07 -12.74
CA GLY A 170 1.69 -2.03 -13.69
C GLY A 170 0.18 -1.91 -13.91
N ASP A 171 -0.38 -2.78 -14.75
CA ASP A 171 -1.81 -2.81 -15.05
C ASP A 171 -2.36 -1.47 -15.55
N LYS A 172 -1.61 -0.77 -16.38
CA LYS A 172 -1.96 0.56 -16.91
C LYS A 172 -2.15 1.62 -15.81
N ASP A 173 -1.47 1.46 -14.66
CA ASP A 173 -1.42 2.50 -13.64
C ASP A 173 -0.47 3.64 -14.10
N PRO A 174 -0.93 4.87 -14.24
CA PRO A 174 -0.09 5.99 -14.65
C PRO A 174 0.95 6.41 -13.60
N HIS A 175 1.06 5.69 -12.48
CA HIS A 175 1.83 6.06 -11.31
C HIS A 175 3.32 6.35 -11.62
N ILE A 176 3.95 5.56 -12.49
CA ILE A 176 5.34 5.80 -12.88
C ILE A 176 5.44 7.14 -13.64
N ALA A 177 4.64 7.31 -14.71
CA ALA A 177 4.66 8.51 -15.54
C ALA A 177 4.37 9.78 -14.73
N GLU A 178 3.44 9.72 -13.76
CA GLU A 178 3.12 10.79 -12.82
C GLU A 178 4.26 11.09 -11.84
N SER A 179 5.15 10.11 -11.58
CA SER A 179 6.23 10.24 -10.59
C SER A 179 7.50 10.84 -11.16
N ILE A 180 7.79 10.66 -12.46
CA ILE A 180 9.01 11.15 -13.11
C ILE A 180 9.21 12.67 -12.91
N PRO A 181 8.21 13.54 -13.09
CA PRO A 181 8.37 14.99 -12.81
C PRO A 181 8.71 15.28 -11.34
N LEU A 182 8.33 14.41 -10.41
CA LEU A 182 8.65 14.60 -8.99
C LEU A 182 10.12 14.29 -8.70
N PHE A 183 10.78 13.43 -9.46
CA PHE A 183 12.20 13.17 -9.29
C PHE A 183 13.01 14.45 -9.48
N LYS A 184 12.72 15.21 -10.54
CA LYS A 184 13.33 16.53 -10.77
C LYS A 184 12.99 17.53 -9.66
N ARG A 185 11.69 17.68 -9.33
CA ARG A 185 11.21 18.61 -8.29
C ARG A 185 11.85 18.33 -6.92
N LEU A 186 12.09 17.08 -6.59
CA LEU A 186 12.69 16.63 -5.32
C LEU A 186 14.21 16.55 -5.40
N ASN A 187 14.81 16.98 -6.51
CA ASN A 187 16.25 16.88 -6.77
C ASN A 187 16.83 15.49 -6.44
N ARG A 188 16.16 14.44 -6.95
CA ARG A 188 16.58 13.06 -6.72
C ARG A 188 17.80 12.74 -7.58
N HIS A 189 18.76 12.06 -7.00
CA HIS A 189 19.96 11.58 -7.72
C HIS A 189 19.57 10.51 -8.76
N SER A 190 20.10 10.56 -9.99
CA SER A 190 19.80 9.63 -11.07
C SER A 190 20.09 8.18 -10.71
N GLY A 191 21.20 7.93 -10.02
CA GLY A 191 21.59 6.62 -9.51
C GLY A 191 20.83 6.14 -8.27
N SER A 192 19.94 6.95 -7.67
CA SER A 192 19.03 6.46 -6.62
C SER A 192 18.18 5.35 -7.19
N ARG A 193 17.94 4.30 -6.40
CA ARG A 193 17.08 3.19 -6.81
C ARG A 193 15.69 3.31 -6.22
N ILE A 194 14.71 2.78 -6.93
CA ILE A 194 13.35 2.61 -6.46
C ILE A 194 13.03 1.11 -6.42
N HIS A 195 12.57 0.65 -5.27
CA HIS A 195 12.04 -0.71 -5.13
C HIS A 195 10.56 -0.68 -5.49
N MET A 196 10.15 -1.57 -6.36
CA MET A 196 8.81 -1.55 -6.94
C MET A 196 8.08 -2.85 -6.62
N VAL A 197 6.77 -2.85 -6.83
CA VAL A 197 5.92 -4.04 -6.74
C VAL A 197 4.79 -3.95 -7.75
N HIS A 198 4.62 -4.98 -8.56
CA HIS A 198 3.52 -5.04 -9.51
C HIS A 198 2.17 -5.27 -8.81
N HIS A 199 1.06 -4.74 -9.36
CA HIS A 199 -0.28 -4.92 -8.80
C HIS A 199 -0.67 -6.40 -8.59
N LEU A 200 -0.21 -7.32 -9.45
CA LEU A 200 -0.43 -8.77 -9.26
C LEU A 200 0.26 -9.30 -8.00
N ASP A 201 1.42 -8.78 -7.67
CA ASP A 201 2.19 -9.21 -6.51
C ASP A 201 1.65 -8.59 -5.23
N VAL A 202 1.10 -7.38 -5.31
CA VAL A 202 0.31 -6.78 -4.21
C VAL A 202 -0.92 -7.65 -3.93
N GLU A 203 -1.65 -8.07 -4.98
CA GLU A 203 -2.78 -8.99 -4.83
C GLU A 203 -2.35 -10.31 -4.17
N GLN A 204 -1.29 -10.95 -4.68
CA GLN A 204 -0.77 -12.20 -4.11
C GLN A 204 -0.45 -12.04 -2.63
N ALA A 205 0.27 -10.99 -2.24
CA ALA A 205 0.63 -10.72 -0.86
C ALA A 205 -0.62 -10.50 0.01
N LEU A 206 -1.59 -9.71 -0.44
CA LEU A 206 -2.85 -9.49 0.28
C LEU A 206 -3.64 -10.80 0.46
N LEU A 207 -3.70 -11.65 -0.56
CA LEU A 207 -4.36 -12.95 -0.47
C LEU A 207 -3.66 -13.90 0.50
N LEU A 208 -2.34 -13.90 0.56
CA LEU A 208 -1.57 -14.65 1.55
C LEU A 208 -1.89 -14.15 2.97
N LEU A 209 -1.92 -12.83 3.17
CA LEU A 209 -2.27 -12.24 4.45
C LEU A 209 -3.75 -12.49 4.83
N LEU A 210 -4.64 -12.60 3.86
CA LEU A 210 -6.05 -12.91 4.11
C LEU A 210 -6.28 -14.37 4.51
N ASN A 211 -5.56 -15.31 3.90
CA ASN A 211 -5.91 -16.73 4.00
C ASN A 211 -5.03 -17.55 4.96
N MET A 212 -3.77 -17.15 5.17
CA MET A 212 -2.86 -17.90 6.03
C MET A 212 -3.17 -17.67 7.52
N GLN A 213 -2.87 -18.67 8.35
CA GLN A 213 -2.95 -18.59 9.80
C GLN A 213 -1.59 -18.25 10.41
N GLY A 214 -1.57 -17.74 11.65
CA GLY A 214 -0.35 -17.48 12.41
C GLY A 214 0.47 -16.28 11.89
N LEU A 215 -0.22 -15.28 11.29
CA LEU A 215 0.38 -14.03 10.84
C LEU A 215 -0.17 -12.81 11.59
N ASP A 216 -0.93 -13.03 12.65
CA ASP A 216 -1.53 -12.00 13.51
C ASP A 216 -0.45 -11.15 14.19
N GLY A 217 -0.63 -9.84 14.19
CA GLY A 217 0.33 -8.87 14.72
C GLY A 217 1.58 -8.67 13.85
N GLU A 218 1.65 -9.31 12.69
CA GLU A 218 2.85 -9.26 11.85
C GLU A 218 2.82 -8.12 10.83
N THR A 219 4.00 -7.54 10.62
CA THR A 219 4.27 -6.57 9.55
C THR A 219 5.16 -7.20 8.50
N PHE A 220 4.88 -6.95 7.23
CA PHE A 220 5.64 -7.46 6.08
C PHE A 220 5.96 -6.36 5.08
N ASN A 221 7.17 -6.39 4.54
CA ASN A 221 7.51 -5.66 3.32
C ASN A 221 7.12 -6.46 2.09
N VAL A 222 6.66 -5.78 1.03
CA VAL A 222 6.44 -6.39 -0.28
C VAL A 222 7.07 -5.55 -1.38
N ALA A 223 7.87 -6.20 -2.21
CA ALA A 223 8.52 -5.65 -3.41
C ALA A 223 8.88 -6.79 -4.36
N ASP A 224 9.27 -6.41 -5.58
CA ASP A 224 9.85 -7.33 -6.58
C ASP A 224 11.31 -7.73 -6.26
N ASP A 225 12.01 -8.35 -7.21
CA ASP A 225 13.38 -8.84 -7.01
C ASP A 225 14.46 -7.86 -7.47
N ALA A 226 14.10 -6.80 -8.22
CA ALA A 226 15.06 -5.99 -8.95
C ALA A 226 14.79 -4.48 -8.84
N PRO A 227 15.26 -3.81 -7.78
CA PRO A 227 15.19 -2.35 -7.72
C PRO A 227 15.87 -1.71 -8.92
N ILE A 228 15.17 -0.78 -9.60
CA ILE A 228 15.64 -0.07 -10.79
C ILE A 228 16.16 1.32 -10.43
N THR A 229 17.14 1.87 -11.15
CA THR A 229 17.57 3.25 -10.96
C THR A 229 16.51 4.24 -11.46
N LEU A 230 16.48 5.42 -10.88
CA LEU A 230 15.57 6.46 -11.33
C LEU A 230 15.91 6.92 -12.74
N TYR A 231 17.20 6.86 -13.13
CA TYR A 231 17.64 7.13 -14.50
C TYR A 231 17.02 6.15 -15.49
N GLU A 232 17.24 4.84 -15.29
CA GLU A 232 16.69 3.79 -16.17
C GLU A 232 15.16 3.88 -16.28
N LEU A 233 14.48 4.16 -15.14
CA LEU A 233 13.04 4.30 -15.13
C LEU A 233 12.58 5.52 -15.95
N ALA A 234 13.23 6.67 -15.82
CA ALA A 234 12.91 7.86 -16.60
C ALA A 234 13.28 7.70 -18.09
N ASP A 235 14.39 7.01 -18.38
CA ASP A 235 14.86 6.74 -19.75
C ASP A 235 13.89 5.85 -20.51
N SER A 236 13.28 4.87 -19.85
CA SER A 236 12.25 4.01 -20.46
C SER A 236 11.00 4.77 -20.91
N PHE A 237 10.84 6.01 -20.46
CA PHE A 237 9.80 6.97 -20.90
C PHE A 237 10.39 8.07 -21.80
N GLY A 238 11.66 7.99 -22.22
CA GLY A 238 12.36 9.00 -23.00
C GLY A 238 12.55 10.34 -22.27
N ARG A 239 12.61 10.35 -20.94
CA ARG A 239 12.58 11.56 -20.09
C ARG A 239 13.81 11.72 -19.20
N ALA A 240 14.82 10.86 -19.30
CA ALA A 240 15.99 10.93 -18.41
C ALA A 240 16.75 12.25 -18.51
N ALA A 241 17.04 12.71 -19.74
CA ALA A 241 17.78 13.95 -19.98
C ALA A 241 17.06 15.21 -19.44
N ASP A 242 15.73 15.20 -19.44
CA ASP A 242 14.90 16.31 -18.92
C ASP A 242 14.70 16.25 -17.41
N THR A 243 15.00 15.10 -16.80
CA THR A 243 14.72 14.81 -15.38
C THR A 243 15.95 15.03 -14.52
N PHE A 244 17.15 14.67 -15.00
CA PHE A 244 18.38 14.69 -14.23
C PHE A 244 19.42 15.64 -14.83
N ASP A 245 20.17 16.32 -13.97
CA ASP A 245 21.25 17.20 -14.36
C ASP A 245 22.49 16.40 -14.80
N ALA A 246 23.32 16.98 -15.68
CA ALA A 246 24.54 16.35 -16.15
C ALA A 246 25.62 16.22 -15.05
N GLU A 247 25.60 17.16 -14.09
CA GLU A 247 26.48 17.16 -12.92
C GLU A 247 25.68 16.88 -11.65
N GLU A 248 25.94 15.74 -11.02
CA GLU A 248 25.26 15.33 -9.78
C GLU A 248 26.26 15.21 -8.62
N THR A 249 25.77 15.50 -7.43
CA THR A 249 26.51 15.22 -6.19
C THR A 249 26.61 13.71 -5.97
N PRO A 250 27.63 13.21 -5.24
CA PRO A 250 27.73 11.77 -4.95
C PRO A 250 26.47 11.23 -4.26
N LEU A 251 26.04 10.03 -4.65
CA LEU A 251 24.90 9.33 -4.04
C LEU A 251 25.16 9.04 -2.56
N LYS A 252 24.33 9.62 -1.69
CA LYS A 252 24.53 9.54 -0.22
C LYS A 252 24.18 8.17 0.36
N ASP A 253 23.05 7.59 -0.06
CA ASP A 253 22.58 6.29 0.41
C ASP A 253 22.02 5.47 -0.77
N PRO A 254 22.79 4.48 -1.26
CA PRO A 254 22.34 3.63 -2.36
C PRO A 254 21.20 2.67 -1.99
N PHE A 255 20.84 2.58 -0.70
CA PHE A 255 19.78 1.72 -0.20
C PHE A 255 18.53 2.48 0.24
N GLU A 256 18.51 3.82 0.09
CA GLU A 256 17.30 4.60 0.36
C GLU A 256 16.10 4.06 -0.43
N GLY A 257 15.01 3.73 0.26
CA GLY A 257 13.78 3.19 -0.35
C GLY A 257 13.84 1.72 -0.74
N ILE A 258 14.96 1.03 -0.50
CA ILE A 258 15.09 -0.42 -0.74
C ILE A 258 14.69 -1.19 0.52
N VAL A 259 13.86 -2.22 0.36
CA VAL A 259 13.36 -3.04 1.47
C VAL A 259 13.81 -4.49 1.37
N ASP A 260 13.99 -5.14 2.50
CA ASP A 260 14.21 -6.59 2.61
C ASP A 260 12.83 -7.29 2.62
N VAL A 261 12.59 -8.19 1.67
CA VAL A 261 11.33 -8.96 1.54
C VAL A 261 11.47 -10.40 2.04
N SER A 262 12.58 -10.74 2.68
CA SER A 262 12.88 -12.10 3.09
C SER A 262 11.89 -12.64 4.14
N LYS A 263 11.35 -11.78 5.00
CA LYS A 263 10.34 -12.16 6.00
C LYS A 263 9.06 -12.65 5.34
N LEU A 264 8.50 -11.90 4.40
CA LEU A 264 7.30 -12.31 3.66
C LEU A 264 7.52 -13.65 2.96
N ARG A 265 8.66 -13.82 2.28
CA ARG A 265 9.02 -15.06 1.58
C ARG A 265 9.10 -16.26 2.50
N LYS A 266 9.78 -16.11 3.64
CA LYS A 266 9.97 -17.20 4.61
C LYS A 266 8.68 -17.60 5.31
N ARG A 267 7.84 -16.61 5.66
CA ARG A 267 6.62 -16.86 6.43
C ARG A 267 5.45 -17.33 5.56
N THR A 268 5.40 -16.96 4.29
CA THR A 268 4.22 -17.18 3.44
C THR A 268 4.50 -17.96 2.15
N GLY A 269 5.76 -18.15 1.79
CA GLY A 269 6.12 -18.70 0.47
C GLY A 269 6.01 -17.73 -0.69
N PHE A 270 5.74 -16.45 -0.41
CA PHE A 270 5.64 -15.40 -1.46
C PHE A 270 6.80 -15.46 -2.45
N ARG A 271 6.47 -15.35 -3.74
CA ARG A 271 7.43 -15.14 -4.83
C ARG A 271 6.76 -14.19 -5.83
N PRO A 272 7.41 -13.10 -6.24
CA PRO A 272 6.80 -12.19 -7.20
C PRO A 272 6.51 -12.91 -8.52
N LEU A 273 5.29 -12.73 -9.03
CA LEU A 273 4.87 -13.20 -10.35
C LEU A 273 5.49 -12.32 -11.44
N VAL A 274 5.71 -11.06 -11.11
CA VAL A 274 6.37 -10.07 -11.96
C VAL A 274 7.64 -9.62 -11.25
N PRO A 275 8.77 -10.33 -11.44
CA PRO A 275 9.96 -10.18 -10.61
C PRO A 275 10.75 -8.90 -10.87
N SER A 276 10.43 -8.11 -11.89
CA SER A 276 11.07 -6.85 -12.20
C SER A 276 10.24 -5.97 -13.13
N TYR A 277 10.56 -4.68 -13.16
CA TYR A 277 10.05 -3.73 -14.15
C TYR A 277 10.28 -4.20 -15.59
N TYR A 278 11.47 -4.76 -15.88
CA TYR A 278 11.82 -5.24 -17.22
C TYR A 278 10.93 -6.40 -17.68
N VAL A 279 10.63 -7.33 -16.78
CA VAL A 279 9.68 -8.42 -17.07
C VAL A 279 8.28 -7.88 -17.33
N ALA A 280 7.82 -6.91 -16.53
CA ALA A 280 6.53 -6.28 -16.77
C ALA A 280 6.46 -5.58 -18.12
N ARG A 281 7.52 -4.85 -18.51
CA ARG A 281 7.63 -4.18 -19.79
C ARG A 281 7.61 -5.18 -20.96
N ASP A 282 8.42 -6.22 -20.87
CA ASP A 282 8.59 -7.21 -21.96
C ASP A 282 7.32 -8.08 -22.15
N LEU A 283 6.44 -8.14 -21.15
CA LEU A 283 5.15 -8.84 -21.18
C LEU A 283 3.93 -7.91 -21.36
N ASP A 284 4.13 -6.62 -21.70
CA ASP A 284 3.06 -5.61 -21.85
C ASP A 284 2.16 -5.48 -20.61
N MET A 285 2.74 -5.58 -19.41
CA MET A 285 2.02 -5.54 -18.12
C MET A 285 2.15 -4.19 -17.39
N LEU A 286 2.74 -3.16 -18.04
CA LEU A 286 2.92 -1.82 -17.48
C LEU A 286 1.62 -1.02 -17.39
#